data_cac9c3a61d7b328c0a3999bec6274b6f
#
_entry.id   cac9c3a61d7b328c0a3999bec6274b6f
#
_cell.length_a   1.000
_cell.length_b   1.000
_cell.length_c   1.000
_cell.angle_alpha   90.00
_cell.angle_beta   90.00
_cell.angle_gamma   90.00
#
_symmetry.space_group_name_H-M   'P 1'
#
loop_
_entity.id
_entity.type
_entity.pdbx_description
1 polymer ?
#
loop_
_entity_poly.entity_id
_entity_poly.type
_entity_poly.pdbx_seq_one_letter_code
_entity_poly.pdbx_strand_id
1 'polypeptide(L)'
;MLGTRLQPAPEVGEWVQAAILSESGELHNPDHAHLIDAPLRFLWASACFEKQGRTVVGQAEAVMFRTGGWQKARQEQQMIDWFGEVPGFVITLAADYCSQCTDTELCALIEHELYHIAQKLDQYGAPKFTQDGLPSLTIRSHDVEEFVGVVRRYGAGHDVRQLIDAASRPPEVAKINISRACGTCLLKSA
;
A
#
# COMPACT_ATOMS: atom_id res chain seq x y z
N MET A 1 18.53 22.46 -0.30
CA MET A 1 17.26 21.75 -0.11
C MET A 1 17.50 20.67 0.92
N LEU A 2 16.73 20.62 2.01
CA LEU A 2 16.70 19.46 2.89
C LEU A 2 16.03 18.33 2.11
N GLY A 3 16.72 17.18 2.00
CA GLY A 3 16.14 16.00 1.33
C GLY A 3 14.89 15.52 2.06
N THR A 4 14.06 14.71 1.39
CA THR A 4 12.90 14.05 2.00
C THR A 4 13.35 13.27 3.23
N ARG A 5 12.67 13.49 4.37
CA ARG A 5 12.88 12.73 5.60
C ARG A 5 11.92 11.56 5.65
N LEU A 6 12.40 10.44 6.11
CA LEU A 6 11.60 9.24 6.36
C LEU A 6 11.58 8.95 7.86
N GLN A 7 10.43 8.54 8.38
CA GLN A 7 10.28 8.12 9.76
C GLN A 7 9.27 6.96 9.87
N PRO A 8 9.44 6.03 10.80
CA PRO A 8 8.46 4.97 11.07
C PRO A 8 7.08 5.54 11.38
N ALA A 9 6.05 4.85 10.90
CA ALA A 9 4.64 5.17 11.11
C ALA A 9 3.89 3.94 11.71
N PRO A 10 4.24 3.53 12.96
CA PRO A 10 3.63 2.37 13.59
C PRO A 10 2.12 2.52 13.78
N GLU A 11 1.64 3.74 14.02
CA GLU A 11 0.22 4.07 14.17
C GLU A 11 -0.61 3.76 12.92
N VAL A 12 -0.02 3.92 11.72
CA VAL A 12 -0.67 3.54 10.45
C VAL A 12 -0.81 2.03 10.38
N GLY A 13 0.25 1.29 10.75
CA GLY A 13 0.21 -0.17 10.78
C GLY A 13 -0.82 -0.73 11.76
N GLU A 14 -0.89 -0.17 12.96
CA GLU A 14 -1.88 -0.54 13.97
C GLU A 14 -3.31 -0.25 13.48
N TRP A 15 -3.52 0.91 12.85
CA TRP A 15 -4.81 1.26 12.29
C TRP A 15 -5.20 0.34 11.13
N VAL A 16 -4.30 0.04 10.20
CA VAL A 16 -4.53 -0.89 9.07
C VAL A 16 -4.92 -2.26 9.61
N GLN A 17 -4.19 -2.76 10.61
CA GLN A 17 -4.49 -4.05 11.24
C GLN A 17 -5.89 -4.08 11.86
N ALA A 18 -6.26 -3.03 12.59
CA ALA A 18 -7.55 -2.97 13.30
C ALA A 18 -8.73 -2.66 12.38
N ALA A 19 -8.57 -1.75 11.42
CA ALA A 19 -9.68 -1.24 10.62
C ALA A 19 -9.91 -2.01 9.30
N ILE A 20 -8.82 -2.47 8.64
CA ILE A 20 -8.89 -3.06 7.30
C ILE A 20 -8.68 -4.57 7.32
N LEU A 21 -7.65 -5.06 8.04
CA LEU A 21 -7.28 -6.47 7.99
C LEU A 21 -8.08 -7.33 8.97
N SER A 22 -8.48 -6.79 10.12
CA SER A 22 -9.30 -7.50 11.10
C SER A 22 -10.72 -7.73 10.57
N GLU A 23 -11.26 -8.95 10.74
CA GLU A 23 -12.65 -9.27 10.38
C GLU A 23 -13.69 -8.38 11.09
N SER A 24 -13.35 -7.84 12.26
CA SER A 24 -14.19 -6.91 13.03
C SER A 24 -13.94 -5.44 12.67
N GLY A 25 -13.05 -5.15 11.74
CA GLY A 25 -12.71 -3.80 11.33
C GLY A 25 -13.84 -3.11 10.56
N GLU A 26 -14.03 -1.80 10.78
CA GLU A 26 -15.07 -1.01 10.11
C GLU A 26 -14.90 -0.97 8.58
N LEU A 27 -13.65 -1.09 8.12
CA LEU A 27 -13.26 -1.11 6.71
C LEU A 27 -12.76 -2.49 6.28
N HIS A 28 -13.16 -3.54 6.99
CA HIS A 28 -12.68 -4.87 6.66
C HIS A 28 -12.82 -5.18 5.17
N ASN A 29 -11.69 -5.53 4.55
CA ASN A 29 -11.64 -5.93 3.16
C ASN A 29 -11.08 -7.35 3.04
N PRO A 30 -11.91 -8.35 2.68
CA PRO A 30 -11.48 -9.75 2.56
C PRO A 30 -10.41 -9.95 1.47
N ASP A 31 -10.29 -9.05 0.49
CA ASP A 31 -9.25 -9.12 -0.54
C ASP A 31 -7.84 -9.01 0.07
N HIS A 32 -7.71 -8.43 1.27
CA HIS A 32 -6.45 -8.27 2.00
C HIS A 32 -6.20 -9.35 3.05
N ALA A 33 -7.03 -10.41 3.13
CA ALA A 33 -6.87 -11.46 4.14
C ALA A 33 -5.48 -12.11 4.15
N HIS A 34 -4.80 -12.15 3.01
CA HIS A 34 -3.43 -12.66 2.86
C HIS A 34 -2.36 -11.78 3.54
N LEU A 35 -2.71 -10.57 4.00
CA LEU A 35 -1.80 -9.62 4.64
C LEU A 35 -1.88 -9.62 6.17
N ILE A 36 -2.77 -10.36 6.80
CA ILE A 36 -3.02 -10.31 8.24
C ILE A 36 -1.75 -10.59 9.08
N ASP A 37 -0.92 -11.53 8.63
CA ASP A 37 0.35 -11.89 9.26
C ASP A 37 1.57 -11.47 8.41
N ALA A 38 1.37 -10.55 7.46
CA ALA A 38 2.44 -10.10 6.59
C ALA A 38 3.50 -9.29 7.37
N PRO A 39 4.80 -9.49 7.10
CA PRO A 39 5.88 -8.66 7.67
C PRO A 39 5.90 -7.29 6.99
N LEU A 40 4.84 -6.52 7.20
CA LEU A 40 4.56 -5.21 6.61
C LEU A 40 4.82 -4.10 7.63
N ARG A 41 5.50 -3.03 7.20
CA ARG A 41 5.75 -1.83 8.00
C ARG A 41 5.42 -0.58 7.20
N PHE A 42 5.21 0.54 7.91
CA PHE A 42 4.82 1.81 7.32
C PHE A 42 5.84 2.91 7.63
N LEU A 43 6.01 3.82 6.69
CA LEU A 43 6.84 5.02 6.81
C LEU A 43 6.04 6.26 6.42
N TRP A 44 6.31 7.36 7.11
CA TRP A 44 6.02 8.70 6.64
C TRP A 44 7.21 9.25 5.85
N ALA A 45 6.96 9.76 4.65
CA ALA A 45 7.87 10.65 3.94
C ALA A 45 7.42 12.10 4.15
N SER A 46 8.35 13.01 4.45
CA SER A 46 8.02 14.43 4.71
C SER A 46 7.41 15.16 3.50
N ALA A 47 7.61 14.63 2.28
CA ALA A 47 7.09 15.20 1.05
C ALA A 47 6.94 14.11 -0.02
N CYS A 48 5.95 14.32 -0.91
CA CYS A 48 5.81 13.57 -2.15
C CYS A 48 7.02 13.80 -3.09
N PHE A 49 7.14 12.98 -4.12
CA PHE A 49 8.16 13.17 -5.16
C PHE A 49 7.57 12.95 -6.56
N GLU A 50 8.30 13.49 -7.56
CA GLU A 50 7.89 13.32 -8.95
C GLU A 50 8.61 12.14 -9.61
N LYS A 51 7.86 11.31 -10.33
CA LYS A 51 8.38 10.19 -11.12
C LYS A 51 7.69 10.17 -12.48
N GLN A 52 8.46 10.34 -13.55
CA GLN A 52 7.94 10.33 -14.93
C GLN A 52 6.75 11.29 -15.15
N GLY A 53 6.82 12.49 -14.53
CA GLY A 53 5.75 13.50 -14.63
C GLY A 53 4.50 13.19 -13.82
N ARG A 54 4.56 12.26 -12.89
CA ARG A 54 3.48 11.94 -11.95
C ARG A 54 3.94 12.16 -10.52
N THR A 55 3.11 12.77 -9.71
CA THR A 55 3.35 12.90 -8.27
C THR A 55 3.08 11.57 -7.58
N VAL A 56 4.06 11.08 -6.84
CA VAL A 56 3.96 9.85 -6.03
C VAL A 56 3.67 10.25 -4.60
N VAL A 57 2.50 9.86 -4.12
CA VAL A 57 1.99 10.17 -2.76
C VAL A 57 1.98 8.95 -1.84
N GLY A 58 2.08 7.76 -2.40
CA GLY A 58 2.25 6.48 -1.71
C GLY A 58 3.13 5.55 -2.54
N GLN A 59 3.76 4.59 -1.89
CA GLN A 59 4.54 3.55 -2.56
C GLN A 59 4.64 2.32 -1.67
N ALA A 60 4.23 1.17 -2.21
CA ALA A 60 4.52 -0.14 -1.65
C ALA A 60 5.78 -0.74 -2.29
N GLU A 61 6.66 -1.31 -1.49
CA GLU A 61 7.88 -1.96 -1.99
C GLU A 61 8.21 -3.23 -1.19
N ALA A 62 8.80 -4.22 -1.85
CA ALA A 62 9.44 -5.34 -1.19
C ALA A 62 10.83 -4.92 -0.72
N VAL A 63 11.14 -5.19 0.55
CA VAL A 63 12.46 -4.88 1.10
C VAL A 63 13.49 -5.86 0.55
N MET A 64 14.28 -5.40 -0.40
CA MET A 64 15.33 -6.18 -1.04
C MET A 64 16.62 -5.36 -1.15
N PHE A 65 17.69 -5.85 -0.55
CA PHE A 65 18.99 -5.21 -0.64
C PHE A 65 19.76 -5.75 -1.86
N ARG A 66 19.76 -5.00 -2.94
CA ARG A 66 20.46 -5.36 -4.20
C ARG A 66 21.96 -5.06 -4.18
N THR A 67 22.51 -4.83 -3.00
CA THR A 67 23.92 -4.52 -2.76
C THR A 67 24.54 -5.58 -1.86
N GLY A 68 25.88 -5.61 -1.75
CA GLY A 68 26.61 -6.53 -0.87
C GLY A 68 27.48 -5.79 0.15
N GLY A 69 28.13 -6.56 1.02
CA GLY A 69 29.10 -6.05 1.99
C GLY A 69 28.51 -4.98 2.92
N TRP A 70 29.26 -3.93 3.18
CA TRP A 70 28.87 -2.88 4.12
C TRP A 70 27.66 -2.04 3.66
N GLN A 71 27.40 -1.96 2.38
CA GLN A 71 26.21 -1.26 1.89
C GLN A 71 24.94 -2.01 2.29
N LYS A 72 24.94 -3.34 2.13
CA LYS A 72 23.84 -4.19 2.60
C LYS A 72 23.68 -4.08 4.10
N ALA A 73 24.77 -4.26 4.86
CA ALA A 73 24.73 -4.18 6.33
C ALA A 73 24.15 -2.84 6.84
N ARG A 74 24.51 -1.71 6.20
CA ARG A 74 23.98 -0.41 6.57
C ARG A 74 22.46 -0.28 6.27
N GLN A 75 21.99 -0.85 5.16
CA GLN A 75 20.57 -0.83 4.83
C GLN A 75 19.77 -1.76 5.77
N GLU A 76 20.30 -2.93 6.10
CA GLU A 76 19.71 -3.83 7.09
C GLU A 76 19.65 -3.17 8.47
N GLN A 77 20.75 -2.55 8.90
CA GLN A 77 20.79 -1.81 10.17
C GLN A 77 19.73 -0.70 10.22
N GLN A 78 19.55 0.07 9.14
CA GLN A 78 18.53 1.09 9.07
C GLN A 78 17.11 0.53 9.29
N MET A 79 16.80 -0.64 8.71
CA MET A 79 15.51 -1.31 8.92
C MET A 79 15.35 -1.77 10.37
N ILE A 80 16.41 -2.35 10.95
CA ILE A 80 16.41 -2.79 12.34
C ILE A 80 16.27 -1.60 13.29
N ASP A 81 16.95 -0.48 13.04
CA ASP A 81 16.84 0.73 13.85
C ASP A 81 15.42 1.33 13.80
N TRP A 82 14.74 1.21 12.67
CA TRP A 82 13.39 1.73 12.50
C TRP A 82 12.30 0.79 13.05
N PHE A 83 12.43 -0.52 12.81
CA PHE A 83 11.34 -1.47 13.00
C PHE A 83 11.66 -2.60 13.98
N GLY A 84 12.89 -2.67 14.51
CA GLY A 84 13.37 -3.80 15.32
C GLY A 84 13.70 -5.06 14.53
N GLU A 85 13.39 -5.08 13.23
CA GLU A 85 13.60 -6.20 12.30
C GLU A 85 13.77 -5.69 10.87
N VAL A 86 14.10 -6.60 9.94
CA VAL A 86 14.01 -6.33 8.51
C VAL A 86 12.66 -6.80 8.01
N PRO A 87 11.72 -5.89 7.69
CA PRO A 87 10.39 -6.28 7.20
C PRO A 87 10.47 -6.88 5.79
N GLY A 88 9.43 -7.62 5.39
CA GLY A 88 9.30 -8.10 4.02
C GLY A 88 8.84 -7.01 3.04
N PHE A 89 7.99 -6.11 3.55
CA PHE A 89 7.40 -5.02 2.77
C PHE A 89 7.35 -3.73 3.58
N VAL A 90 7.45 -2.61 2.86
CA VAL A 90 7.27 -1.27 3.42
C VAL A 90 6.31 -0.50 2.53
N ILE A 91 5.33 0.17 3.16
CA ILE A 91 4.49 1.17 2.52
C ILE A 91 4.92 2.54 3.04
N THR A 92 5.29 3.43 2.12
CA THR A 92 5.65 4.82 2.43
C THR A 92 4.53 5.74 1.96
N LEU A 93 4.09 6.65 2.84
CA LEU A 93 3.04 7.63 2.55
C LEU A 93 3.61 9.05 2.67
N ALA A 94 3.21 9.95 1.78
CA ALA A 94 3.65 11.34 1.79
C ALA A 94 2.83 12.16 2.80
N ALA A 95 3.47 12.62 3.88
CA ALA A 95 2.82 13.35 4.96
C ALA A 95 2.21 14.69 4.50
N ASP A 96 2.86 15.39 3.56
CA ASP A 96 2.37 16.65 2.98
C ASP A 96 1.04 16.47 2.24
N TYR A 97 0.87 15.38 1.50
CA TYR A 97 -0.40 15.03 0.87
C TYR A 97 -1.42 14.56 1.91
N CYS A 98 -1.05 13.60 2.76
CA CYS A 98 -1.96 12.98 3.71
C CYS A 98 -2.52 13.97 4.75
N SER A 99 -1.78 15.04 5.09
CA SER A 99 -2.25 16.10 5.99
C SER A 99 -3.38 16.96 5.40
N GLN A 100 -3.54 16.96 4.07
CA GLN A 100 -4.49 17.81 3.35
C GLN A 100 -5.66 17.03 2.73
N CYS A 101 -5.49 15.73 2.49
CA CYS A 101 -6.54 14.90 1.90
C CYS A 101 -7.68 14.62 2.89
N THR A 102 -8.84 14.23 2.39
CA THR A 102 -9.96 13.76 3.21
C THR A 102 -9.66 12.39 3.81
N ASP A 103 -10.40 12.00 4.84
CA ASP A 103 -10.25 10.66 5.46
C ASP A 103 -10.54 9.54 4.45
N THR A 104 -11.51 9.73 3.57
CA THR A 104 -11.82 8.77 2.50
C THR A 104 -10.67 8.64 1.50
N GLU A 105 -10.03 9.75 1.13
CA GLU A 105 -8.87 9.73 0.23
C GLU A 105 -7.65 9.08 0.88
N LEU A 106 -7.44 9.30 2.18
CA LEU A 106 -6.36 8.62 2.92
C LEU A 106 -6.59 7.12 2.99
N CYS A 107 -7.80 6.67 3.31
CA CYS A 107 -8.16 5.26 3.31
C CYS A 107 -7.97 4.63 1.93
N ALA A 108 -8.44 5.30 0.88
CA ALA A 108 -8.28 4.84 -0.50
C ALA A 108 -6.80 4.74 -0.91
N LEU A 109 -5.96 5.69 -0.48
CA LEU A 109 -4.52 5.62 -0.73
C LEU A 109 -3.88 4.42 -0.01
N ILE A 110 -4.20 4.21 1.26
CA ILE A 110 -3.67 3.08 2.03
C ILE A 110 -4.10 1.75 1.40
N GLU A 111 -5.38 1.60 1.06
CA GLU A 111 -5.86 0.38 0.37
C GLU A 111 -5.21 0.20 -0.99
N HIS A 112 -5.00 1.27 -1.77
CA HIS A 112 -4.27 1.21 -3.03
C HIS A 112 -2.88 0.60 -2.85
N GLU A 113 -2.14 1.04 -1.83
CA GLU A 113 -0.80 0.49 -1.54
C GLU A 113 -0.85 -0.96 -1.03
N LEU A 114 -1.90 -1.33 -0.28
CA LEU A 114 -2.11 -2.73 0.13
C LEU A 114 -2.38 -3.63 -1.07
N TYR A 115 -3.16 -3.18 -2.07
CA TYR A 115 -3.40 -3.94 -3.31
C TYR A 115 -2.14 -4.21 -4.12
N HIS A 116 -1.09 -3.40 -3.97
CA HIS A 116 0.20 -3.69 -4.57
C HIS A 116 0.91 -4.90 -3.97
N ILE A 117 0.52 -5.37 -2.78
CA ILE A 117 1.11 -6.55 -2.13
C ILE A 117 0.14 -7.71 -2.31
N ALA A 118 0.43 -8.60 -3.25
CA ALA A 118 -0.42 -9.72 -3.62
C ALA A 118 0.17 -11.06 -3.17
N GLN A 119 -0.69 -12.06 -2.97
CA GLN A 119 -0.25 -13.45 -2.85
C GLN A 119 0.17 -13.99 -4.21
N LYS A 120 1.35 -14.61 -4.28
CA LYS A 120 1.82 -15.30 -5.50
C LYS A 120 0.88 -16.43 -5.85
N LEU A 121 0.70 -16.64 -7.14
CA LEU A 121 0.03 -17.82 -7.67
C LEU A 121 1.05 -18.82 -8.20
N ASP A 122 0.70 -20.08 -8.21
CA ASP A 122 1.45 -21.13 -8.89
C ASP A 122 1.13 -21.16 -10.40
N GLN A 123 1.73 -22.10 -11.11
CA GLN A 123 1.51 -22.26 -12.56
C GLN A 123 0.06 -22.65 -12.95
N TYR A 124 -0.76 -23.03 -12.00
CA TYR A 124 -2.17 -23.40 -12.19
C TYR A 124 -3.13 -22.31 -11.68
N GLY A 125 -2.60 -21.18 -11.20
CA GLY A 125 -3.38 -20.07 -10.65
C GLY A 125 -3.83 -20.26 -9.19
N ALA A 126 -3.30 -21.27 -8.49
CA ALA A 126 -3.59 -21.48 -7.07
C ALA A 126 -2.67 -20.63 -6.17
N PRO A 127 -3.17 -20.14 -5.01
CA PRO A 127 -2.37 -19.38 -4.07
C PRO A 127 -1.15 -20.15 -3.57
N LYS A 128 0.03 -19.50 -3.60
CA LYS A 128 1.29 -20.06 -3.07
C LYS A 128 1.47 -19.72 -1.60
N PHE A 129 2.06 -20.68 -0.88
CA PHE A 129 2.43 -20.53 0.52
C PHE A 129 3.95 -20.76 0.70
N THR A 130 4.50 -20.23 1.78
CA THR A 130 5.85 -20.53 2.26
C THR A 130 5.91 -21.93 2.88
N GLN A 131 7.11 -22.37 3.25
CA GLN A 131 7.26 -23.66 3.98
C GLN A 131 6.56 -23.66 5.34
N ASP A 132 6.41 -22.49 5.95
CA ASP A 132 5.74 -22.29 7.25
C ASP A 132 4.22 -22.12 7.11
N GLY A 133 3.68 -22.28 5.91
CA GLY A 133 2.23 -22.19 5.65
C GLY A 133 1.69 -20.77 5.53
N LEU A 134 2.53 -19.74 5.57
CA LEU A 134 2.12 -18.35 5.36
C LEU A 134 1.98 -18.02 3.87
N PRO A 135 1.12 -17.05 3.49
CA PRO A 135 1.02 -16.58 2.12
C PRO A 135 2.37 -16.14 1.55
N SER A 136 2.75 -16.65 0.36
CA SER A 136 3.95 -16.18 -0.34
C SER A 136 3.62 -14.91 -1.09
N LEU A 137 4.17 -13.77 -0.64
CA LEU A 137 3.80 -12.44 -1.12
C LEU A 137 4.74 -11.91 -2.21
N THR A 138 4.25 -10.95 -2.98
CA THR A 138 4.98 -10.25 -4.03
C THR A 138 4.38 -8.87 -4.30
N ILE A 139 5.16 -7.96 -4.90
CA ILE A 139 4.61 -6.72 -5.45
C ILE A 139 3.99 -7.02 -6.82
N ARG A 140 2.80 -6.47 -7.08
CA ARG A 140 2.13 -6.47 -8.38
C ARG A 140 1.90 -5.05 -8.89
N SER A 141 1.72 -4.92 -10.22
CA SER A 141 1.29 -3.68 -10.87
C SER A 141 -0.22 -3.47 -10.74
N HIS A 142 -0.70 -2.33 -11.22
CA HIS A 142 -2.12 -2.04 -11.35
C HIS A 142 -2.82 -3.03 -12.29
N ASP A 143 -4.12 -3.22 -12.08
CA ASP A 143 -4.92 -4.14 -12.91
C ASP A 143 -5.09 -3.64 -14.35
N VAL A 144 -5.04 -2.31 -14.56
CA VAL A 144 -5.24 -1.70 -15.87
C VAL A 144 -4.14 -0.69 -16.17
N GLU A 145 -3.41 -0.93 -17.27
CA GLU A 145 -2.48 0.03 -17.90
C GLU A 145 -2.83 0.15 -19.38
N GLU A 146 -3.50 1.25 -19.78
CA GLU A 146 -3.89 1.46 -21.19
C GLU A 146 -3.85 2.95 -21.55
N PHE A 147 -3.58 3.23 -22.81
CA PHE A 147 -3.59 4.59 -23.33
C PHE A 147 -5.00 5.03 -23.74
N VAL A 148 -5.45 6.18 -23.24
CA VAL A 148 -6.76 6.76 -23.62
C VAL A 148 -6.93 6.87 -25.14
N GLY A 149 -5.84 7.14 -25.88
CA GLY A 149 -5.86 7.21 -27.34
C GLY A 149 -6.18 5.85 -28.01
N VAL A 150 -5.71 4.75 -27.42
CA VAL A 150 -6.02 3.38 -27.89
C VAL A 150 -7.49 3.06 -27.62
N VAL A 151 -7.95 3.30 -26.38
CA VAL A 151 -9.36 3.08 -26.02
C VAL A 151 -10.31 3.89 -26.91
N ARG A 152 -9.98 5.16 -27.20
CA ARG A 152 -10.80 6.02 -28.08
C ARG A 152 -10.91 5.49 -29.50
N ARG A 153 -9.85 4.91 -30.04
CA ARG A 153 -9.80 4.49 -31.44
C ARG A 153 -10.30 3.06 -31.67
N TYR A 154 -10.04 2.17 -30.71
CA TYR A 154 -10.25 0.73 -30.91
C TYR A 154 -11.23 0.12 -29.88
N GLY A 155 -11.72 0.92 -28.95
CA GLY A 155 -12.61 0.48 -27.88
C GLY A 155 -11.86 -0.05 -26.67
N ALA A 156 -12.63 -0.33 -25.60
CA ALA A 156 -12.11 -0.84 -24.34
C ALA A 156 -11.84 -2.35 -24.43
N GLY A 157 -10.65 -2.78 -24.03
CA GLY A 157 -10.31 -4.18 -23.74
C GLY A 157 -11.10 -4.72 -22.54
N HIS A 158 -10.88 -5.99 -22.18
CA HIS A 158 -11.60 -6.63 -21.07
C HIS A 158 -11.38 -5.89 -19.75
N ASP A 159 -10.11 -5.63 -19.40
CA ASP A 159 -9.72 -5.02 -18.11
C ASP A 159 -10.22 -3.58 -18.00
N VAL A 160 -10.13 -2.81 -19.09
CA VAL A 160 -10.69 -1.43 -19.14
C VAL A 160 -12.21 -1.45 -18.96
N ARG A 161 -12.91 -2.43 -19.52
CA ARG A 161 -14.38 -2.57 -19.31
C ARG A 161 -14.70 -2.88 -17.86
N GLN A 162 -13.97 -3.76 -17.20
CA GLN A 162 -14.15 -4.04 -15.77
C GLN A 162 -13.98 -2.79 -14.93
N LEU A 163 -12.95 -1.97 -15.24
CA LEU A 163 -12.73 -0.69 -14.54
C LEU A 163 -13.88 0.30 -14.78
N ILE A 164 -14.38 0.39 -16.01
CA ILE A 164 -15.54 1.24 -16.35
C ILE A 164 -16.78 0.77 -15.58
N ASP A 165 -17.03 -0.53 -15.53
CA ASP A 165 -18.18 -1.10 -14.82
C ASP A 165 -18.10 -0.82 -13.30
N ALA A 166 -16.91 -0.96 -12.70
CA ALA A 166 -16.68 -0.61 -11.32
C ALA A 166 -16.93 0.89 -11.05
N ALA A 167 -16.35 1.77 -11.89
CA ALA A 167 -16.50 3.22 -11.77
C ALA A 167 -17.92 3.72 -12.02
N SER A 168 -18.77 2.94 -12.70
CA SER A 168 -20.17 3.28 -12.99
C SER A 168 -21.13 2.98 -11.82
N ARG A 169 -20.65 2.28 -10.80
CA ARG A 169 -21.40 1.96 -9.58
C ARG A 169 -21.10 2.97 -8.48
N PRO A 170 -22.03 3.22 -7.54
CA PRO A 170 -21.69 4.00 -6.35
C PRO A 170 -20.59 3.28 -5.55
N PRO A 171 -19.64 4.02 -4.94
CA PRO A 171 -18.59 3.43 -4.15
C PRO A 171 -19.15 2.71 -2.90
N GLU A 172 -18.58 1.56 -2.55
CA GLU A 172 -18.96 0.80 -1.34
C GLU A 172 -18.64 1.59 -0.07
N VAL A 173 -17.50 2.29 -0.05
CA VAL A 173 -17.08 3.20 1.01
C VAL A 173 -17.27 4.64 0.54
N ALA A 174 -18.47 5.19 0.70
CA ALA A 174 -18.79 6.54 0.22
C ALA A 174 -18.21 7.65 1.11
N LYS A 175 -18.21 7.46 2.43
CA LYS A 175 -17.66 8.39 3.43
C LYS A 175 -17.17 7.63 4.65
N ILE A 176 -15.99 8.01 5.12
CA ILE A 176 -15.45 7.53 6.37
C ILE A 176 -14.92 8.69 7.21
N ASN A 177 -14.83 8.48 8.51
CA ASN A 177 -14.19 9.39 9.44
C ASN A 177 -13.21 8.58 10.29
N ILE A 178 -11.91 8.75 10.05
CA ILE A 178 -10.84 8.00 10.69
C ILE A 178 -10.85 8.20 12.22
N SER A 179 -11.20 9.39 12.70
CA SER A 179 -11.25 9.65 14.13
C SER A 179 -12.35 8.85 14.86
N ARG A 180 -13.39 8.43 14.15
CA ARG A 180 -14.40 7.50 14.69
C ARG A 180 -13.96 6.04 14.56
N ALA A 181 -13.28 5.70 13.46
CA ALA A 181 -12.83 4.34 13.20
C ALA A 181 -11.71 3.88 14.15
N CYS A 182 -10.78 4.79 14.52
CA CYS A 182 -9.62 4.43 15.34
C CYS A 182 -9.44 5.27 16.62
N GLY A 183 -10.32 6.23 16.90
CA GLY A 183 -10.21 7.09 18.09
C GLY A 183 -8.98 8.01 18.12
N THR A 184 -8.21 8.08 17.05
CA THR A 184 -6.98 8.88 16.95
C THR A 184 -7.05 9.85 15.76
N CYS A 185 -7.10 11.14 16.06
CA CYS A 185 -6.87 12.21 15.08
C CYS A 185 -5.40 12.31 14.66
N LEU A 186 -4.53 11.39 15.09
CA LEU A 186 -3.07 11.52 15.01
C LEU A 186 -2.50 11.15 13.64
N LEU A 187 -3.22 10.39 12.81
CA LEU A 187 -2.74 9.99 11.47
C LEU A 187 -2.49 11.18 10.53
N LYS A 188 -3.12 12.33 10.78
CA LYS A 188 -2.93 13.54 9.97
C LYS A 188 -2.01 14.60 10.60
N SER A 189 -1.46 14.32 11.77
CA SER A 189 -0.65 15.27 12.55
C SER A 189 0.86 15.00 12.48
N ALA A 190 1.30 14.16 11.56
CA ALA A 190 2.71 13.77 11.41
C ALA A 190 3.58 14.84 10.73
#